data_60da61a4b28cfbc75ec566e6d8cf49c9
#
_entry.id   60da61a4b28cfbc75ec566e6d8cf49c9
#
_cell.length_a   1.000
_cell.length_b   1.000
_cell.length_c   1.000
_cell.angle_alpha   90.00
_cell.angle_beta   90.00
_cell.angle_gamma   90.00
#
_symmetry.space_group_name_H-M   'P 1'
#
loop_
_entity.id
_entity.type
_entity.pdbx_description
1 polymer ?
#
loop_
_entity_poly.entity_id
_entity_poly.type
_entity_poly.pdbx_seq_one_letter_code
_entity_poly.pdbx_strand_id
1 'polypeptide(L)'
;MYNILICDDQPDIVNALKIYLTPEGYSLYEAFTGREAIEIVNNHDIHLVLMDIMMPGMDGITATAKIREFSNVPIILLTAKSETEDKGLGRNV
;
A
#
# COMPACT_ATOMS: atom_id res chain seq x y z
N MET A 1 0.46 -18.00 -8.55
CA MET A 1 -0.25 -17.21 -7.54
C MET A 1 0.42 -15.87 -7.38
N TYR A 2 -0.36 -14.81 -7.28
CA TYR A 2 0.21 -13.47 -7.14
C TYR A 2 0.32 -13.07 -5.68
N ASN A 3 1.43 -12.41 -5.34
CA ASN A 3 1.69 -11.92 -4.00
C ASN A 3 1.41 -10.43 -3.98
N ILE A 4 0.50 -10.02 -3.10
CA ILE A 4 0.10 -8.61 -2.99
C ILE A 4 0.48 -8.12 -1.60
N LEU A 5 1.17 -6.98 -1.55
CA LEU A 5 1.48 -6.32 -0.30
C LEU A 5 0.48 -5.20 -0.07
N ILE A 6 -0.10 -5.18 1.11
CA ILE A 6 -0.99 -4.11 1.55
C ILE A 6 -0.27 -3.34 2.63
N CYS A 7 -0.05 -2.05 2.41
CA CYS A 7 0.64 -1.18 3.37
C CYS A 7 -0.24 -0.02 3.78
N ASP A 8 -0.64 0.00 5.04
CA ASP A 8 -1.47 1.05 5.61
C ASP A 8 -1.24 1.02 7.12
N ASP A 9 -1.16 2.19 7.76
CA ASP A 9 -0.92 2.24 9.19
C ASP A 9 -2.16 1.92 10.02
N GLN A 10 -3.32 1.78 9.38
CA GLN A 10 -4.56 1.46 10.07
C GLN A 10 -4.92 -0.01 9.85
N PRO A 11 -4.87 -0.83 10.91
CA PRO A 11 -5.15 -2.26 10.75
C PRO A 11 -6.55 -2.55 10.18
N ASP A 12 -7.53 -1.69 10.48
CA ASP A 12 -8.88 -1.90 9.97
C ASP A 12 -8.93 -1.83 8.44
N ILE A 13 -8.15 -0.92 7.86
CA ILE A 13 -8.09 -0.79 6.41
C ILE A 13 -7.41 -2.02 5.81
N VAL A 14 -6.30 -2.45 6.41
CA VAL A 14 -5.61 -3.65 5.95
C VAL A 14 -6.55 -4.85 5.99
N ASN A 15 -7.29 -5.01 7.07
CA ASN A 15 -8.22 -6.12 7.21
C ASN A 15 -9.34 -6.06 6.18
N ALA A 16 -9.87 -4.86 5.91
CA ALA A 16 -10.93 -4.71 4.91
C ALA A 16 -10.43 -5.13 3.53
N LEU A 17 -9.23 -4.69 3.16
CA LEU A 17 -8.65 -5.06 1.87
C LEU A 17 -8.39 -6.56 1.79
N LYS A 18 -7.94 -7.17 2.88
CA LYS A 18 -7.72 -8.61 2.90
C LYS A 18 -9.03 -9.38 2.68
N ILE A 19 -10.13 -8.90 3.26
CA ILE A 19 -11.42 -9.53 3.08
C ILE A 19 -11.82 -9.55 1.61
N TYR A 20 -11.58 -8.44 0.90
CA TYR A 20 -11.90 -8.37 -0.53
C TYR A 20 -10.97 -9.24 -1.37
N LEU A 21 -9.70 -9.32 -1.01
CA LEU A 21 -8.72 -9.95 -1.89
C LEU A 21 -8.51 -11.44 -1.62
N THR A 22 -8.79 -11.90 -0.41
CA THR A 22 -8.60 -13.30 -0.05
C THR A 22 -9.37 -14.26 -0.97
N PRO A 23 -10.66 -13.99 -1.27
CA PRO A 23 -11.41 -14.93 -2.12
C PRO A 23 -10.86 -15.07 -3.52
N GLU A 24 -10.01 -14.13 -3.96
CA GLU A 24 -9.44 -14.20 -5.31
C GLU A 24 -8.20 -15.09 -5.39
N GLY A 25 -7.79 -15.67 -4.28
CA GLY A 25 -6.66 -16.60 -4.27
C GLY A 25 -5.29 -15.95 -4.21
N TYR A 26 -5.21 -14.66 -3.96
CA TYR A 26 -3.92 -13.98 -3.82
C TYR A 26 -3.26 -14.35 -2.50
N SER A 27 -1.93 -14.33 -2.51
CA SER A 27 -1.16 -14.44 -1.29
C SER A 27 -0.92 -13.03 -0.77
N LEU A 28 -1.33 -12.74 0.46
CA LEU A 28 -1.36 -11.37 0.97
C LEU A 28 -0.30 -11.16 2.04
N TYR A 29 0.41 -10.04 1.91
CA TYR A 29 1.41 -9.58 2.87
C TYR A 29 0.93 -8.27 3.46
N GLU A 30 1.30 -8.00 4.70
CA GLU A 30 0.85 -6.80 5.42
C GLU A 30 2.03 -6.00 5.89
N ALA A 31 1.96 -4.69 5.73
CA ALA A 31 2.91 -3.76 6.32
C ALA A 31 2.14 -2.60 6.91
N PHE A 32 2.59 -2.13 8.06
CA PHE A 32 1.92 -1.03 8.75
C PHE A 32 2.76 0.24 8.76
N THR A 33 3.95 0.18 8.17
CA THR A 33 4.83 1.34 8.00
C THR A 33 5.50 1.25 6.64
N GLY A 34 6.01 2.39 6.18
CA GLY A 34 6.76 2.39 4.92
C GLY A 34 8.02 1.55 5.01
N ARG A 35 8.67 1.56 6.16
CA ARG A 35 9.90 0.76 6.36
C ARG A 35 9.61 -0.72 6.23
N GLU A 36 8.52 -1.18 6.84
CA GLU A 36 8.12 -2.58 6.70
C GLU A 36 7.85 -2.95 5.25
N ALA A 37 7.16 -2.06 4.52
CA ALA A 37 6.86 -2.31 3.12
C ALA A 37 8.13 -2.47 2.30
N ILE A 38 9.12 -1.61 2.54
CA ILE A 38 10.40 -1.69 1.83
C ILE A 38 11.04 -3.05 2.09
N GLU A 39 11.06 -3.49 3.34
CA GLU A 39 11.67 -4.78 3.69
C GLU A 39 10.95 -5.95 3.03
N ILE A 40 9.62 -5.91 3.01
CA ILE A 40 8.85 -7.00 2.43
C ILE A 40 9.09 -7.09 0.93
N VAL A 41 9.10 -5.95 0.23
CA VAL A 41 9.37 -5.95 -1.21
C VAL A 41 10.78 -6.45 -1.49
N ASN A 42 11.74 -6.11 -0.62
CA ASN A 42 13.12 -6.51 -0.81
C ASN A 42 13.32 -8.00 -0.56
N ASN A 43 12.53 -8.60 0.32
CA ASN A 43 12.75 -9.98 0.76
C ASN A 43 11.77 -10.99 0.19
N HIS A 44 10.75 -10.55 -0.52
CA HIS A 44 9.73 -11.43 -1.07
C HIS A 44 9.42 -11.04 -2.50
N ASP A 45 8.91 -11.99 -3.26
CA ASP A 45 8.55 -11.77 -4.65
C ASP A 45 7.15 -11.15 -4.72
N ILE A 46 7.08 -9.85 -4.52
CA ILE A 46 5.81 -9.12 -4.50
C ILE A 46 5.45 -8.69 -5.92
N HIS A 47 4.20 -8.92 -6.32
CA HIS A 47 3.72 -8.62 -7.66
C HIS A 47 2.91 -7.34 -7.75
N LEU A 48 2.39 -6.85 -6.62
CA LEU A 48 1.62 -5.62 -6.56
C LEU A 48 1.67 -5.08 -5.15
N VAL A 49 1.80 -3.76 -5.02
CA VAL A 49 1.76 -3.09 -3.72
C VAL A 49 0.59 -2.14 -3.70
N LEU A 50 -0.23 -2.22 -2.66
CA LEU A 50 -1.27 -1.23 -2.37
C LEU A 50 -0.73 -0.39 -1.22
N MET A 51 -0.43 0.88 -1.49
CA MET A 51 0.33 1.73 -0.58
C MET A 51 -0.47 2.95 -0.17
N ASP A 52 -0.73 3.08 1.12
CA ASP A 52 -1.35 4.27 1.68
C ASP A 52 -0.35 5.43 1.59
N ILE A 53 -0.84 6.59 1.15
CA ILE A 53 0.01 7.77 1.06
C ILE A 53 0.24 8.39 2.43
N MET A 54 -0.82 8.50 3.23
CA MET A 54 -0.78 9.26 4.47
C MET A 54 -0.46 8.38 5.66
N MET A 55 0.82 8.18 5.90
CA MET A 55 1.27 7.39 7.04
C MET A 55 2.25 8.22 7.87
N PRO A 56 2.23 8.05 9.21
CA PRO A 56 3.19 8.76 10.05
C PRO A 56 4.60 8.24 9.80
N GLY A 57 5.57 9.12 10.03
CA GLY A 57 6.95 8.78 9.76
C GLY A 57 7.23 8.84 8.28
N MET A 58 7.38 7.69 7.65
CA MET A 58 7.62 7.63 6.22
C MET A 58 6.29 7.51 5.49
N ASP A 59 5.93 8.50 4.68
CA ASP A 59 4.69 8.43 3.91
C ASP A 59 4.83 7.50 2.71
N GLY A 60 3.70 7.22 2.04
CA GLY A 60 3.69 6.25 0.95
C GLY A 60 4.47 6.70 -0.28
N ILE A 61 4.54 8.01 -0.52
CA ILE A 61 5.30 8.51 -1.67
C ILE A 61 6.79 8.30 -1.43
N THR A 62 7.26 8.61 -0.23
CA THR A 62 8.65 8.38 0.14
C THR A 62 9.00 6.90 0.09
N ALA A 63 8.12 6.05 0.62
CA ALA A 63 8.35 4.61 0.59
C ALA A 63 8.43 4.10 -0.86
N THR A 64 7.54 4.59 -1.72
CA THR A 64 7.53 4.22 -3.13
C THR A 64 8.86 4.62 -3.80
N ALA A 65 9.35 5.83 -3.52
CA ALA A 65 10.61 6.27 -4.10
C ALA A 65 11.75 5.35 -3.68
N LYS A 66 11.76 4.93 -2.42
CA LYS A 66 12.81 4.03 -1.95
C LYS A 66 12.70 2.64 -2.57
N ILE A 67 11.48 2.14 -2.74
CA ILE A 67 11.26 0.85 -3.40
C ILE A 67 11.75 0.93 -4.85
N ARG A 68 11.51 2.04 -5.52
CA ARG A 68 11.93 2.21 -6.91
C ARG A 68 13.44 2.15 -7.11
N GLU A 69 14.23 2.31 -6.05
CA GLU A 69 15.68 2.19 -6.15
C GLU A 69 16.11 0.74 -6.46
N PHE A 70 15.26 -0.25 -6.15
CA PHE A 70 15.66 -1.65 -6.37
C PHE A 70 14.55 -2.51 -6.98
N SER A 71 13.37 -1.97 -7.27
CA SER A 71 12.26 -2.77 -7.79
C SER A 71 11.36 -1.93 -8.67
N ASN A 72 10.82 -2.57 -9.72
CA ASN A 72 9.82 -1.98 -10.59
C ASN A 72 8.43 -2.52 -10.30
N VAL A 73 8.22 -3.10 -9.12
CA VAL A 73 6.93 -3.66 -8.78
C VAL A 73 5.82 -2.61 -8.93
N PRO A 74 4.68 -2.98 -9.55
CA PRO A 74 3.56 -2.03 -9.65
C PRO A 74 3.09 -1.61 -8.26
N ILE A 75 2.86 -0.31 -8.10
CA ILE A 75 2.41 0.26 -6.82
C ILE A 75 1.20 1.13 -7.10
N ILE A 76 0.10 0.84 -6.41
CA ILE A 76 -1.09 1.67 -6.45
C ILE A 76 -1.12 2.47 -5.16
N LEU A 77 -1.09 3.81 -5.29
CA LEU A 77 -1.14 4.68 -4.14
C LEU A 77 -2.60 4.94 -3.77
N LEU A 78 -2.91 4.80 -2.49
CA LEU A 78 -4.26 4.97 -1.99
C LEU A 78 -4.34 6.31 -1.27
N THR A 79 -5.30 7.14 -1.67
CA THR A 79 -5.49 8.41 -0.97
C THR A 79 -6.32 8.16 0.26
N ALA A 80 -5.84 8.64 1.35
CA ALA A 80 -6.49 8.35 2.59
C ALA A 80 -7.81 9.01 2.73
N LYS A 81 -8.01 10.00 2.22
CA LYS A 81 -9.13 10.65 2.67
C LYS A 81 -9.92 11.10 1.65
N SER A 82 -10.20 10.80 1.42
CA SER A 82 -10.78 11.42 0.70
C SER A 82 -11.88 12.11 1.17
N GLU A 83 -11.80 12.26 1.78
CA GLU A 83 -12.57 12.81 2.25
C GLU A 83 -12.83 13.81 2.27
N THR A 84 -12.45 13.76 2.20
CA THR A 84 -12.66 14.60 2.17
C THR A 84 -12.93 15.25 1.68
N GLU A 85 -12.87 15.14 1.62
CA GLU A 85 -13.10 15.71 1.16
C GLU A 85 -13.43 16.02 0.51
N ASP A 86 -13.53 15.99 0.59
CA ASP A 86 -13.84 16.35 0.01
C ASP A 86 -13.98 16.85 -0.64
N LYS A 87 -14.33 17.14 -0.65
CA LYS A 87 -14.40 17.79 -1.16
C LYS A 87 -14.04 17.99 -2.12
N GLY A 88 -13.86 17.65 -2.42
CA GLY A 88 -13.46 17.82 -3.31
C GLY A 88 -12.74 17.86 -3.84
N LEU A 89 -12.24 17.91 -3.67
CA LEU A 89 -11.45 17.96 -4.17
C LEU A 89 -10.88 17.43 -4.62
N GLY A 90 -10.64 17.09 -4.42
CA GLY A 90 -9.92 16.68 -4.88
C GLY A 90 -9.84 15.99 -5.52
N ARG A 91 -10.00 15.78 -5.74
CA ARG A 91 -9.87 15.20 -6.42
C ARG A 91 -9.56 15.19 -7.42
N ASN A 92 -9.60 15.39 -7.57
CA ASN A 92 -9.26 15.45 -8.45
C ASN A 92 -8.47 15.80 -8.77
N VAL A 93 -8.01 15.73 -8.53
CA VAL A 93 -7.19 15.99 -8.80
C VAL A 93 -6.65 15.76 -9.12
#